data_84f4d717666b9657a55f26e64ceefb78
#
_entry.id   84f4d717666b9657a55f26e64ceefb78
#
_cell.length_a   1.000
_cell.length_b   1.000
_cell.length_c   1.000
_cell.angle_alpha   90.00
_cell.angle_beta   90.00
_cell.angle_gamma   90.00
#
_symmetry.space_group_name_H-M   'P 1'
#
loop_
_entity.id
_entity.type
_entity.pdbx_description
1 polymer ?
#
loop_
_entity_poly.entity_id
_entity_poly.type
_entity_poly.pdbx_seq_one_letter_code
_entity_poly.pdbx_strand_id
1 'polypeptide(L)'
;LTGTLVQCNAEFLALSVLMQMACPGTPLIYSTLPTVADMRTGAYTPGAIETGILVIGCAQMAHYYKVPNGGYIGLTNSKVNDAQSGFETGMSTLAAVLSGVDMLNMGGLLDALLTFDFAKAMIDNEIALMLKRVKKGFDFSEENLALDVIAEVGPGGMYMDKPHTLERMRMAAFLPKIADRDPRQQWAEKGSCDAQAHAMKRV
;
A
#
# COMPACT_ATOMS: atom_id res chain seq x y z
N LEU A 1 -17.39 13.54 -3.68
CA LEU A 1 -15.91 13.43 -3.76
C LEU A 1 -15.25 14.79 -4.01
N THR A 2 -15.59 15.49 -5.10
CA THR A 2 -14.94 16.76 -5.44
C THR A 2 -15.12 17.81 -4.34
N GLY A 3 -16.33 17.96 -3.78
CA GLY A 3 -16.59 18.85 -2.65
C GLY A 3 -15.76 18.50 -1.41
N THR A 4 -15.55 17.21 -1.14
CA THR A 4 -14.68 16.74 -0.05
C THR A 4 -13.24 17.21 -0.25
N LEU A 5 -12.71 17.13 -1.47
CA LEU A 5 -11.35 17.62 -1.77
C LEU A 5 -11.26 19.14 -1.58
N VAL A 6 -12.27 19.90 -2.00
CA VAL A 6 -12.30 21.35 -1.78
C VAL A 6 -12.27 21.66 -0.29
N GLN A 7 -13.07 20.96 0.52
CA GLN A 7 -13.11 21.15 1.96
C GLN A 7 -11.77 20.77 2.62
N CYS A 8 -11.21 19.59 2.33
CA CYS A 8 -9.90 19.18 2.84
C CYS A 8 -8.81 20.22 2.53
N ASN A 9 -8.82 20.73 1.31
CA ASN A 9 -7.86 21.75 0.90
C ASN A 9 -8.04 23.06 1.63
N ALA A 10 -9.29 23.51 1.81
CA ALA A 10 -9.58 24.74 2.56
C ALA A 10 -9.16 24.62 4.03
N GLU A 11 -9.43 23.49 4.67
CA GLU A 11 -9.01 23.21 6.05
C GLU A 11 -7.47 23.17 6.19
N PHE A 12 -6.78 22.52 5.27
CA PHE A 12 -5.32 22.51 5.25
C PHE A 12 -4.75 23.93 5.11
N LEU A 13 -5.27 24.73 4.18
CA LEU A 13 -4.79 26.10 3.99
C LEU A 13 -5.06 26.98 5.20
N ALA A 14 -6.25 26.89 5.79
CA ALA A 14 -6.62 27.67 6.98
C ALA A 14 -5.69 27.35 8.15
N LEU A 15 -5.46 26.07 8.43
CA LEU A 15 -4.53 25.65 9.49
C LEU A 15 -3.08 26.03 9.17
N SER A 16 -2.67 25.95 7.90
CA SER A 16 -1.33 26.34 7.47
C SER A 16 -1.09 27.83 7.70
N VAL A 17 -2.04 28.69 7.36
CA VAL A 17 -1.94 30.14 7.62
C VAL A 17 -1.85 30.40 9.13
N LEU A 18 -2.72 29.78 9.92
CA LEU A 18 -2.70 29.94 11.38
C LEU A 18 -1.37 29.54 11.99
N MET A 19 -0.83 28.37 11.56
CA MET A 19 0.48 27.88 12.05
C MET A 19 1.62 28.81 11.65
N GLN A 20 1.64 29.33 10.43
CA GLN A 20 2.68 30.24 9.97
C GLN A 20 2.57 31.62 10.65
N MET A 21 1.36 32.06 11.00
CA MET A 21 1.19 33.30 11.79
C MET A 21 1.69 33.12 13.24
N ALA A 22 1.42 31.96 13.83
CA ALA A 22 1.83 31.68 15.22
C ALA A 22 3.34 31.38 15.32
N CYS A 23 3.88 30.65 14.36
CA CYS A 23 5.30 30.23 14.35
C CYS A 23 5.79 30.18 12.89
N PRO A 24 6.32 31.28 12.35
CA PRO A 24 6.81 31.34 10.98
C PRO A 24 7.91 30.31 10.71
N GLY A 25 7.82 29.63 9.56
CA GLY A 25 8.77 28.61 9.14
C GLY A 25 8.49 27.19 9.69
N THR A 26 7.40 27.00 10.43
CA THR A 26 6.98 25.64 10.87
C THR A 26 6.79 24.72 9.67
N PRO A 27 7.42 23.52 9.64
CA PRO A 27 7.19 22.55 8.60
C PRO A 27 5.72 22.08 8.56
N LEU A 28 5.19 21.93 7.37
CA LEU A 28 3.80 21.49 7.14
C LEU A 28 3.79 20.15 6.42
N ILE A 29 2.83 19.30 6.78
CA ILE A 29 2.52 18.05 6.09
C ILE A 29 1.04 18.11 5.69
N TYR A 30 0.76 17.88 4.41
CA TYR A 30 -0.62 17.74 3.93
C TYR A 30 -1.14 16.37 4.36
N SER A 31 -1.72 16.30 5.57
CA SER A 31 -2.22 15.05 6.14
C SER A 31 -3.73 15.14 6.34
N THR A 32 -4.46 14.31 5.62
CA THR A 32 -5.93 14.27 5.63
C THR A 32 -6.40 12.83 5.77
N LEU A 33 -7.63 12.66 6.21
CA LEU A 33 -8.34 11.40 6.22
C LEU A 33 -9.71 11.56 5.54
N PRO A 34 -9.71 11.89 4.23
CA PRO A 34 -10.96 12.02 3.52
C PRO A 34 -11.60 10.65 3.32
N THR A 35 -12.89 10.55 3.52
CA THR A 35 -13.64 9.33 3.31
C THR A 35 -15.07 9.64 2.90
N VAL A 36 -15.85 8.60 2.67
CA VAL A 36 -17.29 8.68 2.37
C VAL A 36 -18.11 8.00 3.46
N ALA A 37 -19.37 8.32 3.53
CA ALA A 37 -20.35 7.59 4.32
C ALA A 37 -21.20 6.68 3.39
N ASP A 38 -21.58 5.52 3.87
CA ASP A 38 -22.61 4.72 3.20
C ASP A 38 -23.97 5.44 3.32
N MET A 39 -24.48 5.93 2.20
CA MET A 39 -25.72 6.74 2.17
C MET A 39 -26.97 5.97 2.58
N ARG A 40 -26.90 4.61 2.66
CA ARG A 40 -28.00 3.76 3.11
C ARG A 40 -28.09 3.68 4.62
N THR A 41 -26.95 3.72 5.29
CA THR A 41 -26.82 3.47 6.74
C THR A 41 -26.29 4.66 7.51
N GLY A 42 -25.66 5.63 6.83
CA GLY A 42 -24.91 6.70 7.45
C GLY A 42 -23.57 6.27 8.06
N ALA A 43 -23.16 5.00 7.85
CA ALA A 43 -21.94 4.47 8.43
C ALA A 43 -20.69 5.11 7.81
N TYR A 44 -19.68 5.31 8.63
CA TYR A 44 -18.33 5.70 8.21
C TYR A 44 -17.67 4.55 7.44
N THR A 45 -17.20 4.81 6.23
CA THR A 45 -16.68 3.76 5.33
C THR A 45 -15.25 4.02 4.84
N PRO A 46 -14.25 3.98 5.72
CA PRO A 46 -12.86 4.24 5.35
C PRO A 46 -12.25 3.17 4.42
N GLY A 47 -12.85 1.96 4.37
CA GLY A 47 -12.45 0.89 3.45
C GLY A 47 -12.98 1.06 2.03
N ALA A 48 -13.87 2.02 1.77
CA ALA A 48 -14.43 2.26 0.45
C ALA A 48 -13.34 2.70 -0.54
N ILE A 49 -13.46 2.26 -1.81
CA ILE A 49 -12.49 2.61 -2.86
C ILE A 49 -12.44 4.13 -3.12
N GLU A 50 -13.50 4.85 -2.84
CA GLU A 50 -13.59 6.29 -2.92
C GLU A 50 -12.59 6.99 -1.99
N THR A 51 -12.27 6.39 -0.85
CA THR A 51 -11.19 6.88 0.03
C THR A 51 -9.85 6.88 -0.70
N GLY A 52 -9.53 5.82 -1.45
CA GLY A 52 -8.34 5.78 -2.30
C GLY A 52 -8.33 6.88 -3.36
N ILE A 53 -9.47 7.14 -4.01
CA ILE A 53 -9.61 8.22 -5.01
C ILE A 53 -9.38 9.59 -4.36
N LEU A 54 -9.95 9.82 -3.17
CA LEU A 54 -9.76 11.07 -2.42
C LEU A 54 -8.29 11.27 -2.02
N VAL A 55 -7.60 10.20 -1.60
CA VAL A 55 -6.16 10.25 -1.28
C VAL A 55 -5.33 10.64 -2.49
N ILE A 56 -5.64 10.12 -3.69
CA ILE A 56 -4.99 10.54 -4.95
C ILE A 56 -5.14 12.06 -5.14
N GLY A 57 -6.35 12.58 -4.98
CA GLY A 57 -6.60 14.02 -5.10
C GLY A 57 -5.82 14.85 -4.07
N CYS A 58 -5.79 14.42 -2.82
CA CYS A 58 -5.02 15.06 -1.75
C CYS A 58 -3.50 15.03 -2.03
N ALA A 59 -2.97 13.92 -2.56
CA ALA A 59 -1.57 13.83 -2.95
C ALA A 59 -1.22 14.83 -4.07
N GLN A 60 -2.09 14.97 -5.07
CA GLN A 60 -1.90 15.97 -6.13
C GLN A 60 -1.89 17.41 -5.59
N MET A 61 -2.77 17.72 -4.62
CA MET A 61 -2.78 19.04 -3.98
C MET A 61 -1.51 19.29 -3.17
N ALA A 62 -1.04 18.30 -2.42
CA ALA A 62 0.22 18.40 -1.68
C ALA A 62 1.41 18.66 -2.62
N HIS A 63 1.50 17.95 -3.75
CA HIS A 63 2.52 18.16 -4.77
C HIS A 63 2.43 19.56 -5.37
N TYR A 64 1.22 20.07 -5.62
CA TYR A 64 1.03 21.44 -6.08
C TYR A 64 1.58 22.48 -5.09
N TYR A 65 1.37 22.27 -3.79
CA TYR A 65 1.93 23.13 -2.72
C TYR A 65 3.39 22.84 -2.40
N LYS A 66 3.97 21.78 -2.97
CA LYS A 66 5.34 21.31 -2.69
C LYS A 66 5.58 21.03 -1.21
N VAL A 67 4.59 20.44 -0.56
CA VAL A 67 4.69 19.96 0.82
C VAL A 67 4.60 18.44 0.86
N PRO A 68 5.25 17.77 1.84
CA PRO A 68 5.06 16.35 2.05
C PRO A 68 3.60 16.02 2.31
N ASN A 69 3.18 14.83 1.90
CA ASN A 69 1.83 14.36 2.16
C ASN A 69 1.80 13.02 2.87
N GLY A 70 0.69 12.76 3.54
CA GLY A 70 0.48 11.54 4.27
C GLY A 70 -0.94 11.43 4.80
N GLY A 71 -1.22 10.32 5.45
CA GLY A 71 -2.52 10.11 6.07
C GLY A 71 -2.73 8.66 6.48
N TYR A 72 -3.86 8.43 7.12
CA TYR A 72 -4.35 7.10 7.40
C TYR A 72 -4.93 6.50 6.13
N ILE A 73 -4.41 5.36 5.72
CA ILE A 73 -4.83 4.63 4.52
C ILE A 73 -4.71 3.14 4.79
N GLY A 74 -5.35 2.30 3.98
CA GLY A 74 -5.36 0.85 4.20
C GLY A 74 -6.30 0.43 5.34
N LEU A 75 -7.31 1.23 5.57
CA LEU A 75 -8.39 0.93 6.49
C LEU A 75 -9.40 0.00 5.84
N THR A 76 -10.16 -0.71 6.67
CA THR A 76 -11.21 -1.62 6.22
C THR A 76 -12.48 -1.47 7.05
N ASN A 77 -13.61 -1.74 6.42
CA ASN A 77 -14.89 -1.90 7.11
C ASN A 77 -15.18 -3.35 7.52
N SER A 78 -14.32 -4.31 7.15
CA SER A 78 -14.48 -5.69 7.61
C SER A 78 -14.33 -5.80 9.12
N LYS A 79 -15.16 -6.61 9.75
CA LYS A 79 -15.16 -6.89 11.18
C LYS A 79 -14.23 -8.03 11.57
N VAL A 80 -13.75 -8.75 10.56
CA VAL A 80 -12.84 -9.88 10.70
C VAL A 80 -11.72 -9.79 9.68
N ASN A 81 -10.63 -10.50 9.95
CA ASN A 81 -9.50 -10.54 9.03
C ASN A 81 -9.76 -11.54 7.89
N ASP A 82 -10.49 -11.10 6.89
CA ASP A 82 -10.98 -11.88 5.73
C ASP A 82 -10.55 -11.28 4.38
N ALA A 83 -11.13 -11.77 3.30
CA ALA A 83 -10.86 -11.28 1.96
C ALA A 83 -11.21 -9.79 1.80
N GLN A 84 -12.32 -9.32 2.44
CA GLN A 84 -12.71 -7.91 2.42
C GLN A 84 -11.62 -7.05 3.02
N SER A 85 -11.14 -7.41 4.19
CA SER A 85 -10.04 -6.74 4.86
C SER A 85 -8.79 -6.63 3.97
N GLY A 86 -8.46 -7.71 3.25
CA GLY A 86 -7.32 -7.75 2.34
C GLY A 86 -7.46 -6.83 1.12
N PHE A 87 -8.59 -6.90 0.41
CA PHE A 87 -8.75 -6.10 -0.81
C PHE A 87 -8.97 -4.60 -0.51
N GLU A 88 -9.72 -4.23 0.53
CA GLU A 88 -9.90 -2.83 0.90
C GLU A 88 -8.55 -2.18 1.28
N THR A 89 -7.76 -2.86 2.12
CA THR A 89 -6.42 -2.38 2.47
C THR A 89 -5.50 -2.33 1.26
N GLY A 90 -5.42 -3.42 0.48
CA GLY A 90 -4.49 -3.52 -0.64
C GLY A 90 -4.77 -2.51 -1.74
N MET A 91 -6.03 -2.33 -2.13
CA MET A 91 -6.40 -1.43 -3.23
C MET A 91 -6.18 0.04 -2.86
N SER A 92 -6.61 0.45 -1.67
CA SER A 92 -6.49 1.84 -1.23
C SER A 92 -5.03 2.25 -1.02
N THR A 93 -4.21 1.37 -0.43
CA THR A 93 -2.78 1.64 -0.23
C THR A 93 -1.99 1.63 -1.53
N LEU A 94 -2.33 0.74 -2.48
CA LEU A 94 -1.71 0.74 -3.80
C LEU A 94 -2.01 2.05 -4.55
N ALA A 95 -3.25 2.52 -4.53
CA ALA A 95 -3.64 3.80 -5.13
C ALA A 95 -2.82 4.96 -4.52
N ALA A 96 -2.67 4.99 -3.19
CA ALA A 96 -1.87 5.99 -2.49
C ALA A 96 -0.39 5.96 -2.91
N VAL A 97 0.23 4.79 -2.97
CA VAL A 97 1.64 4.67 -3.38
C VAL A 97 1.85 5.13 -4.82
N LEU A 98 0.97 4.73 -5.73
CA LEU A 98 1.04 5.13 -7.14
C LEU A 98 0.80 6.63 -7.35
N SER A 99 0.05 7.28 -6.46
CA SER A 99 -0.13 8.74 -6.49
C SER A 99 1.02 9.53 -5.88
N GLY A 100 2.04 8.86 -5.35
CA GLY A 100 3.23 9.50 -4.78
C GLY A 100 3.05 9.98 -3.33
N VAL A 101 2.20 9.32 -2.55
CA VAL A 101 2.09 9.61 -1.12
C VAL A 101 3.41 9.31 -0.42
N ASP A 102 3.86 10.25 0.44
CA ASP A 102 5.15 10.15 1.14
C ASP A 102 5.06 9.27 2.38
N MET A 103 3.97 9.38 3.13
CA MET A 103 3.81 8.72 4.42
C MET A 103 2.44 8.03 4.53
N LEU A 104 2.45 6.72 4.77
CA LEU A 104 1.26 5.90 4.96
C LEU A 104 1.19 5.44 6.41
N ASN A 105 0.13 5.80 7.11
CA ASN A 105 -0.20 5.26 8.42
C ASN A 105 -1.21 4.13 8.25
N MET A 106 -0.75 2.90 8.38
CA MET A 106 -1.58 1.69 8.21
C MET A 106 -1.16 0.60 9.18
N GLY A 107 -2.03 -0.33 9.45
CA GLY A 107 -1.72 -1.59 10.13
C GLY A 107 -2.69 -2.00 11.22
N GLY A 108 -3.21 -3.23 11.10
CA GLY A 108 -3.92 -3.97 12.14
C GLY A 108 -5.34 -3.51 12.46
N LEU A 109 -5.89 -2.53 11.76
CA LEU A 109 -7.20 -1.95 12.08
C LEU A 109 -8.31 -2.60 11.25
N LEU A 110 -9.35 -3.03 11.96
CA LEU A 110 -10.60 -3.57 11.46
C LEU A 110 -11.77 -2.68 11.90
N ASP A 111 -12.97 -2.95 11.35
CA ASP A 111 -14.22 -2.31 11.73
C ASP A 111 -14.12 -0.78 11.78
N ALA A 112 -13.62 -0.19 10.70
CA ALA A 112 -13.51 1.27 10.59
C ALA A 112 -12.78 1.94 11.77
N LEU A 113 -11.61 1.38 12.17
CA LEU A 113 -10.75 1.84 13.28
C LEU A 113 -11.16 1.38 14.68
N LEU A 114 -12.24 0.61 14.82
CA LEU A 114 -12.77 0.25 16.15
C LEU A 114 -12.10 -0.99 16.76
N THR A 115 -11.46 -1.84 15.95
CA THR A 115 -10.86 -3.09 16.41
C THR A 115 -9.43 -3.23 15.91
N PHE A 116 -8.53 -3.71 16.76
CA PHE A 116 -7.17 -4.08 16.39
C PHE A 116 -7.00 -5.59 16.36
N ASP A 117 -6.40 -6.13 15.29
CA ASP A 117 -6.10 -7.55 15.14
C ASP A 117 -4.61 -7.74 14.83
N PHE A 118 -3.93 -8.59 15.63
CA PHE A 118 -2.49 -8.81 15.48
C PHE A 118 -2.11 -9.52 14.17
N ALA A 119 -2.92 -10.50 13.73
CA ALA A 119 -2.67 -11.16 12.45
C ALA A 119 -2.85 -10.18 11.29
N LYS A 120 -3.87 -9.31 11.36
CA LYS A 120 -4.07 -8.21 10.41
C LYS A 120 -2.86 -7.29 10.38
N ALA A 121 -2.31 -6.90 11.52
CA ALA A 121 -1.12 -6.06 11.57
C ALA A 121 0.08 -6.69 10.86
N MET A 122 0.27 -7.99 11.00
CA MET A 122 1.33 -8.74 10.31
C MET A 122 1.08 -8.83 8.80
N ILE A 123 -0.17 -9.04 8.37
CA ILE A 123 -0.57 -9.03 6.96
C ILE A 123 -0.36 -7.63 6.36
N ASP A 124 -0.80 -6.59 7.05
CA ASP A 124 -0.63 -5.20 6.61
C ASP A 124 0.85 -4.82 6.49
N ASN A 125 1.70 -5.31 7.40
CA ASN A 125 3.14 -5.14 7.28
C ASN A 125 3.70 -5.81 6.01
N GLU A 126 3.21 -6.99 5.63
CA GLU A 126 3.60 -7.61 4.37
C GLU A 126 3.10 -6.80 3.17
N ILE A 127 1.86 -6.31 3.20
CA ILE A 127 1.34 -5.37 2.18
C ILE A 127 2.26 -4.14 2.08
N ALA A 128 2.67 -3.55 3.20
CA ALA A 128 3.58 -2.40 3.20
C ALA A 128 4.94 -2.72 2.55
N LEU A 129 5.47 -3.93 2.75
CA LEU A 129 6.70 -4.38 2.08
C LEU A 129 6.50 -4.58 0.58
N MET A 130 5.33 -5.10 0.15
CA MET A 130 4.96 -5.20 -1.27
C MET A 130 4.87 -3.80 -1.90
N LEU A 131 4.27 -2.83 -1.21
CA LEU A 131 4.18 -1.44 -1.67
C LEU A 131 5.54 -0.77 -1.80
N LYS A 132 6.48 -1.04 -0.88
CA LYS A 132 7.88 -0.59 -1.02
C LYS A 132 8.54 -1.17 -2.27
N ARG A 133 8.23 -2.43 -2.62
CA ARG A 133 8.71 -3.04 -3.87
C ARG A 133 8.11 -2.37 -5.11
N VAL A 134 6.80 -2.02 -5.08
CA VAL A 134 6.13 -1.25 -6.14
C VAL A 134 6.79 0.12 -6.31
N LYS A 135 7.02 0.86 -5.21
CA LYS A 135 7.66 2.18 -5.23
C LYS A 135 9.08 2.15 -5.79
N LYS A 136 9.82 1.04 -5.62
CA LYS A 136 11.15 0.86 -6.21
C LYS A 136 11.12 0.83 -7.74
N GLY A 137 10.02 0.37 -8.35
CA GLY A 137 9.83 0.33 -9.80
C GLY A 137 10.82 -0.59 -10.51
N PHE A 138 11.23 -0.16 -11.71
CA PHE A 138 12.16 -0.85 -12.60
C PHE A 138 13.48 -0.09 -12.70
N ASP A 139 14.56 -0.83 -12.86
CA ASP A 139 15.86 -0.32 -13.22
C ASP A 139 16.11 -0.68 -14.71
N PHE A 140 16.26 0.35 -15.54
CA PHE A 140 16.45 0.24 -16.99
C PHE A 140 17.94 0.33 -17.41
N SER A 141 18.87 0.02 -16.51
CA SER A 141 20.29 -0.10 -16.88
C SER A 141 20.51 -1.17 -17.95
N GLU A 142 21.53 -1.04 -18.77
CA GLU A 142 21.87 -2.02 -19.81
C GLU A 142 22.01 -3.43 -19.23
N GLU A 143 22.60 -3.54 -18.06
CA GLU A 143 22.76 -4.78 -17.33
C GLU A 143 21.42 -5.45 -16.95
N ASN A 144 20.42 -4.65 -16.54
CA ASN A 144 19.09 -5.17 -16.18
C ASN A 144 18.20 -5.40 -17.40
N LEU A 145 18.48 -4.75 -18.54
CA LEU A 145 17.82 -5.05 -19.81
C LEU A 145 18.21 -6.42 -20.34
N ALA A 146 19.44 -6.90 -20.05
CA ALA A 146 19.94 -8.23 -20.36
C ALA A 146 19.73 -8.67 -21.83
N LEU A 147 19.88 -7.76 -22.78
CA LEU A 147 19.62 -8.02 -24.20
C LEU A 147 20.52 -9.11 -24.78
N ASP A 148 21.76 -9.19 -24.33
CA ASP A 148 22.71 -10.24 -24.68
C ASP A 148 22.26 -11.63 -24.19
N VAL A 149 21.78 -11.74 -22.96
CA VAL A 149 21.22 -12.98 -22.41
C VAL A 149 19.95 -13.40 -23.14
N ILE A 150 19.09 -12.42 -23.51
CA ILE A 150 17.89 -12.70 -24.29
C ILE A 150 18.26 -13.24 -25.68
N ALA A 151 19.26 -12.64 -26.34
CA ALA A 151 19.75 -13.08 -27.65
C ALA A 151 20.40 -14.47 -27.57
N GLU A 152 21.17 -14.75 -26.52
CA GLU A 152 21.81 -16.06 -26.29
C GLU A 152 20.78 -17.17 -26.09
N VAL A 153 19.76 -16.91 -25.24
CA VAL A 153 18.75 -17.92 -24.90
C VAL A 153 17.80 -18.19 -26.07
N GLY A 154 17.44 -17.17 -26.80
CA GLY A 154 16.56 -17.28 -27.96
C GLY A 154 15.11 -17.68 -27.62
N PRO A 155 14.24 -17.79 -28.64
CA PRO A 155 12.84 -18.15 -28.46
C PRO A 155 12.66 -19.56 -27.87
N GLY A 156 11.86 -19.67 -26.80
CA GLY A 156 11.56 -20.96 -26.14
C GLY A 156 12.67 -21.52 -25.27
N GLY A 157 13.78 -20.81 -25.12
CA GLY A 157 14.89 -21.24 -24.26
C GLY A 157 14.65 -21.02 -22.77
N MET A 158 15.56 -21.49 -21.93
CA MET A 158 15.46 -21.42 -20.47
C MET A 158 16.42 -20.37 -19.90
N TYR A 159 15.94 -19.57 -18.96
CA TYR A 159 16.70 -18.51 -18.28
C TYR A 159 17.17 -18.90 -16.88
N MET A 160 16.62 -19.95 -16.29
CA MET A 160 16.81 -20.27 -14.87
C MET A 160 18.26 -20.65 -14.50
N ASP A 161 19.03 -21.15 -15.46
CA ASP A 161 20.43 -21.57 -15.31
C ASP A 161 21.43 -20.45 -15.68
N LYS A 162 20.96 -19.31 -16.17
CA LYS A 162 21.83 -18.22 -16.59
C LYS A 162 22.40 -17.46 -15.39
N PRO A 163 23.67 -17.07 -15.42
CA PRO A 163 24.32 -16.31 -14.34
C PRO A 163 23.54 -15.05 -13.98
N HIS A 164 23.10 -14.27 -14.96
CA HIS A 164 22.28 -13.08 -14.76
C HIS A 164 21.03 -13.35 -13.92
N THR A 165 20.31 -14.45 -14.17
CA THR A 165 19.12 -14.83 -13.39
C THR A 165 19.49 -15.23 -11.96
N LEU A 166 20.52 -16.08 -11.81
CA LEU A 166 20.96 -16.59 -10.51
C LEU A 166 21.43 -15.46 -9.57
N GLU A 167 22.16 -14.49 -10.10
CA GLU A 167 22.64 -13.33 -9.34
C GLU A 167 21.51 -12.41 -8.88
N ARG A 168 20.45 -12.25 -9.71
CA ARG A 168 19.39 -11.26 -9.50
C ARG A 168 18.10 -11.84 -8.91
N MET A 169 17.90 -13.15 -8.94
CA MET A 169 16.63 -13.78 -8.55
C MET A 169 16.13 -13.34 -7.15
N ARG A 170 17.06 -13.15 -6.18
CA ARG A 170 16.71 -12.75 -4.81
C ARG A 170 16.34 -11.27 -4.67
N MET A 171 16.83 -10.42 -5.57
CA MET A 171 16.59 -8.98 -5.54
C MET A 171 15.46 -8.55 -6.47
N ALA A 172 15.24 -9.30 -7.54
CA ALA A 172 14.22 -8.98 -8.55
C ALA A 172 12.81 -9.25 -8.05
N ALA A 173 12.60 -10.34 -7.32
CA ALA A 173 11.29 -10.76 -6.83
C ALA A 173 11.09 -10.39 -5.35
N PHE A 174 9.87 -9.96 -5.00
CA PHE A 174 9.45 -9.88 -3.62
C PHE A 174 9.20 -11.29 -3.08
N LEU A 175 9.90 -11.66 -2.01
CA LEU A 175 9.71 -12.92 -1.32
C LEU A 175 8.79 -12.71 -0.11
N PRO A 176 7.53 -13.16 -0.15
CA PRO A 176 6.59 -13.00 0.94
C PRO A 176 7.00 -13.86 2.14
N LYS A 177 6.57 -13.44 3.32
CA LYS A 177 6.77 -14.17 4.57
C LYS A 177 5.47 -14.75 5.13
N ILE A 178 4.33 -14.21 4.69
CA ILE A 178 3.00 -14.61 5.12
C ILE A 178 2.24 -15.26 3.98
N ALA A 179 2.24 -14.63 2.79
CA ALA A 179 1.59 -15.19 1.61
C ALA A 179 2.32 -16.46 1.16
N ASP A 180 1.58 -17.55 1.01
CA ASP A 180 2.08 -18.82 0.50
C ASP A 180 2.21 -18.78 -1.02
N ARG A 181 3.30 -19.34 -1.54
CA ARG A 181 3.58 -19.53 -2.97
C ARG A 181 4.02 -20.95 -3.30
N ASP A 182 3.88 -21.85 -2.36
CA ASP A 182 4.22 -23.24 -2.58
C ASP A 182 3.26 -23.92 -3.57
N PRO A 183 3.70 -24.93 -4.32
CA PRO A 183 2.81 -25.82 -5.02
C PRO A 183 1.80 -26.47 -4.05
N ARG A 184 0.58 -26.74 -4.52
CA ARG A 184 -0.51 -27.27 -3.69
C ARG A 184 -0.13 -28.46 -2.83
N GLN A 185 0.69 -29.38 -3.37
CA GLN A 185 1.13 -30.57 -2.62
C GLN A 185 1.98 -30.16 -1.42
N GLN A 186 2.96 -29.30 -1.59
CA GLN A 186 3.84 -28.83 -0.51
C GLN A 186 3.05 -28.02 0.54
N TRP A 187 2.12 -27.18 0.12
CA TRP A 187 1.23 -26.45 1.03
C TRP A 187 0.40 -27.43 1.89
N ALA A 188 -0.15 -28.50 1.29
CA ALA A 188 -0.90 -29.51 2.02
C ALA A 188 0.00 -30.28 3.02
N GLU A 189 1.19 -30.68 2.63
CA GLU A 189 2.17 -31.35 3.50
C GLU A 189 2.60 -30.46 4.68
N LYS A 190 2.61 -29.13 4.51
CA LYS A 190 2.94 -28.15 5.55
C LYS A 190 1.73 -27.79 6.46
N GLY A 191 0.61 -28.45 6.31
CA GLY A 191 -0.56 -28.30 7.17
C GLY A 191 -1.64 -27.35 6.67
N SER A 192 -1.64 -27.00 5.38
CA SER A 192 -2.72 -26.23 4.72
C SER A 192 -3.06 -24.90 5.42
N CYS A 193 -2.05 -24.21 5.96
CA CYS A 193 -2.26 -22.95 6.65
C CYS A 193 -2.63 -21.83 5.65
N ASP A 194 -3.61 -21.01 6.03
CA ASP A 194 -3.93 -19.75 5.34
C ASP A 194 -3.03 -18.59 5.80
N ALA A 195 -3.22 -17.43 5.19
CA ALA A 195 -2.43 -16.24 5.50
C ALA A 195 -2.61 -15.77 6.94
N GLN A 196 -3.82 -15.92 7.51
CA GLN A 196 -4.08 -15.54 8.90
C GLN A 196 -3.33 -16.46 9.87
N ALA A 197 -3.35 -17.77 9.64
CA ALA A 197 -2.59 -18.74 10.43
C ALA A 197 -1.08 -18.50 10.33
N HIS A 198 -0.56 -18.16 9.14
CA HIS A 198 0.85 -17.78 8.97
C HIS A 198 1.19 -16.48 9.72
N ALA A 199 0.31 -15.49 9.69
CA ALA A 199 0.48 -14.24 10.41
C ALA A 199 0.53 -14.46 11.92
N MET A 200 -0.40 -15.25 12.47
CA MET A 200 -0.44 -15.57 13.92
C MET A 200 0.80 -16.30 14.43
N LYS A 201 1.49 -17.07 13.59
CA LYS A 201 2.77 -17.70 13.96
C LYS A 201 3.93 -16.68 14.09
N ARG A 202 3.72 -15.44 13.71
CA ARG A 202 4.72 -14.36 13.71
C ARG A 202 4.42 -13.25 14.72
N VAL A 203 3.27 -13.32 15.39
CA VAL A 203 2.93 -12.53 16.55
C VAL A 203 3.65 -13.06 17.79
#